data_7ae296809e7bcf8b5684f5245db2cb7f
#
_entry.id   7ae296809e7bcf8b5684f5245db2cb7f
#
_cell.length_a   1.000
_cell.length_b   1.000
_cell.length_c   1.000
_cell.angle_alpha   90.00
_cell.angle_beta   90.00
_cell.angle_gamma   90.00
#
_symmetry.space_group_name_H-M   'P 1'
#
loop_
_entity.id
_entity.type
_entity.pdbx_description
1 polymer ?
#
loop_
_entity_poly.entity_id
_entity_poly.type
_entity_poly.pdbx_seq_one_letter_code
_entity_poly.pdbx_strand_id
1 'polypeptide(L)'
;MHDQQELANQLSTGSAHAGCILDEPATQRCTQFLELLYTWNKVHNLTGTLCRSEAVSRHLLDSLSIAPLLKGRRHLDIGAGAGFPGLPLAICRPADQWTLLDSRGKRVAFLRQACATLELTSVVAVHSRVENYRPTENFD
;
A
#
# COMPACT_ATOMS: atom_id res chain seq x y z
N MET A 1 -2.64 -22.35 -2.52
CA MET A 1 -4.10 -22.13 -2.46
C MET A 1 -4.62 -21.98 -1.04
N HIS A 2 -4.27 -22.85 -0.10
CA HIS A 2 -4.66 -22.72 1.30
C HIS A 2 -4.17 -21.40 1.92
N ASP A 3 -2.93 -21.02 1.68
CA ASP A 3 -2.34 -19.79 2.23
C ASP A 3 -3.04 -18.52 1.75
N GLN A 4 -3.47 -18.48 0.50
CA GLN A 4 -4.14 -17.30 -0.06
C GLN A 4 -5.55 -17.11 0.51
N GLN A 5 -6.29 -18.19 0.69
CA GLN A 5 -7.63 -18.12 1.28
C GLN A 5 -7.57 -17.74 2.75
N GLU A 6 -6.62 -18.29 3.47
CA GLU A 6 -6.42 -17.93 4.88
C GLU A 6 -6.01 -16.46 5.03
N LEU A 7 -5.10 -15.99 4.19
CA LEU A 7 -4.71 -14.58 4.16
C LEU A 7 -5.91 -13.68 3.85
N ALA A 8 -6.71 -14.03 2.86
CA ALA A 8 -7.91 -13.28 2.51
C ALA A 8 -8.91 -13.22 3.69
N ASN A 9 -9.07 -14.32 4.41
CA ASN A 9 -9.93 -14.38 5.58
C ASN A 9 -9.41 -13.50 6.72
N GLN A 10 -8.10 -13.55 6.97
CA GLN A 10 -7.46 -12.71 7.97
C GLN A 10 -7.60 -11.23 7.63
N LEU A 11 -7.42 -10.87 6.37
CA LEU A 11 -7.59 -9.49 5.90
C LEU A 11 -9.02 -9.01 6.06
N SER A 12 -9.98 -9.83 5.68
CA SER A 12 -11.41 -9.49 5.80
C SER A 12 -11.80 -9.26 7.25
N THR A 13 -11.44 -10.18 8.14
CA THR A 13 -11.75 -10.08 9.57
C THR A 13 -11.00 -8.92 10.23
N GLY A 14 -9.70 -8.82 9.98
CA GLY A 14 -8.85 -7.79 10.58
C GLY A 14 -9.18 -6.39 10.12
N SER A 15 -9.53 -6.22 8.83
CA SER A 15 -9.91 -4.91 8.30
C SER A 15 -11.23 -4.43 8.88
N ALA A 16 -12.18 -5.31 9.07
CA ALA A 16 -13.44 -4.97 9.74
C ALA A 16 -13.20 -4.49 11.17
N HIS A 17 -12.31 -5.16 11.91
CA HIS A 17 -11.90 -4.74 13.26
C HIS A 17 -11.18 -3.38 13.25
N ALA A 18 -10.43 -3.10 12.23
CA ALA A 18 -9.73 -1.82 12.07
C ALA A 18 -10.66 -0.67 11.63
N GLY A 19 -11.93 -0.95 11.38
CA GLY A 19 -12.89 0.05 10.90
C GLY A 19 -12.82 0.32 9.40
N CYS A 20 -12.19 -0.57 8.64
CA CYS A 20 -12.09 -0.47 7.19
C CYS A 20 -12.58 -1.78 6.57
N ILE A 21 -13.76 -1.76 5.96
CA ILE A 21 -14.33 -2.94 5.31
C ILE A 21 -13.75 -3.04 3.90
N LEU A 22 -13.07 -4.16 3.62
CA LEU A 22 -12.58 -4.46 2.28
C LEU A 22 -13.61 -5.30 1.55
N ASP A 23 -14.02 -4.82 0.36
CA ASP A 23 -14.79 -5.64 -0.55
C ASP A 23 -13.90 -6.72 -1.19
N GLU A 24 -14.50 -7.60 -1.99
CA GLU A 24 -13.75 -8.70 -2.60
C GLU A 24 -12.65 -8.21 -3.56
N PRO A 25 -12.89 -7.25 -4.46
CA PRO A 25 -11.82 -6.71 -5.30
C PRO A 25 -10.68 -6.09 -4.50
N ALA A 26 -10.97 -5.37 -3.42
CA ALA A 26 -9.96 -4.78 -2.56
C ALA A 26 -9.14 -5.85 -1.83
N THR A 27 -9.80 -6.90 -1.33
CA THR A 27 -9.11 -8.02 -0.69
C THR A 27 -8.17 -8.72 -1.67
N GLN A 28 -8.60 -8.94 -2.90
CA GLN A 28 -7.75 -9.52 -3.95
C GLN A 28 -6.54 -8.63 -4.25
N ARG A 29 -6.73 -7.33 -4.37
CA ARG A 29 -5.63 -6.38 -4.59
C ARG A 29 -4.63 -6.38 -3.43
N CYS A 30 -5.10 -6.43 -2.21
CA CYS A 30 -4.22 -6.54 -1.05
C CYS A 30 -3.39 -7.82 -1.09
N THR A 31 -4.00 -8.95 -1.43
CA THR A 31 -3.29 -10.22 -1.57
C THR A 31 -2.25 -10.15 -2.68
N GLN A 32 -2.60 -9.61 -3.83
CA GLN A 32 -1.67 -9.42 -4.96
C GLN A 32 -0.52 -8.48 -4.58
N PHE A 33 -0.82 -7.42 -3.85
CA PHE A 33 0.20 -6.49 -3.36
C PHE A 33 1.23 -7.20 -2.46
N LEU A 34 0.76 -8.01 -1.53
CA LEU A 34 1.64 -8.75 -0.62
C LEU A 34 2.51 -9.76 -1.38
N GLU A 35 1.96 -10.45 -2.36
CA GLU A 35 2.72 -11.38 -3.20
C GLU A 35 3.79 -10.66 -4.02
N LEU A 36 3.45 -9.53 -4.61
CA LEU A 36 4.38 -8.72 -5.38
C LEU A 36 5.51 -8.19 -4.49
N LEU A 37 5.16 -7.66 -3.32
CA LEU A 37 6.13 -7.20 -2.34
C LEU A 37 7.08 -8.31 -1.91
N TYR A 38 6.54 -9.48 -1.64
CA TYR A 38 7.34 -10.63 -1.24
C TYR A 38 8.34 -11.04 -2.34
N THR A 39 7.88 -11.07 -3.60
CA THR A 39 8.74 -11.40 -4.75
C THR A 39 9.86 -10.37 -4.92
N TRP A 40 9.55 -9.08 -4.88
CA TRP A 40 10.53 -8.02 -5.02
C TRP A 40 11.52 -8.00 -3.85
N ASN A 41 11.03 -8.25 -2.64
CA ASN A 41 11.86 -8.20 -1.44
C ASN A 41 12.96 -9.26 -1.44
N LYS A 42 12.75 -10.40 -2.09
CA LYS A 42 13.77 -11.45 -2.24
C LYS A 42 15.00 -10.94 -3.00
N VAL A 43 14.81 -10.01 -3.93
CA VAL A 43 15.88 -9.51 -4.81
C VAL A 43 16.41 -8.16 -4.33
N HIS A 44 15.53 -7.27 -3.89
CA HIS A 44 15.85 -5.87 -3.64
C HIS A 44 15.82 -5.45 -2.17
N ASN A 45 15.45 -6.34 -1.26
CA ASN A 45 15.40 -6.07 0.18
C ASN A 45 14.70 -4.74 0.53
N LEU A 46 13.45 -4.58 0.11
CA LEU A 46 12.70 -3.34 0.27
C LEU A 46 12.33 -3.05 1.73
N THR A 47 12.12 -4.08 2.55
CA THR A 47 11.60 -3.96 3.91
C THR A 47 12.40 -4.74 4.96
N GLY A 48 13.61 -5.20 4.63
CA GLY A 48 14.36 -6.07 5.50
C GLY A 48 13.78 -7.49 5.54
N THR A 49 13.81 -8.14 6.70
CA THR A 49 13.30 -9.50 6.84
C THR A 49 11.78 -9.49 6.88
N LEU A 50 11.14 -10.02 5.83
CA LEU A 50 9.69 -10.25 5.80
C LEU A 50 9.41 -11.70 6.16
N CYS A 51 8.79 -11.91 7.32
CA CYS A 51 8.18 -13.19 7.63
C CYS A 51 6.80 -13.25 6.97
N ARG A 52 6.59 -14.26 6.12
CA ARG A 52 5.48 -14.32 5.16
C ARG A 52 4.08 -14.26 5.77
N SER A 53 3.90 -14.75 6.99
CA SER A 53 2.54 -14.97 7.50
C SER A 53 2.03 -13.92 8.47
N GLU A 54 2.87 -13.36 9.33
CA GLU A 54 2.37 -12.47 10.39
C GLU A 54 2.76 -11.00 10.20
N ALA A 55 4.02 -10.74 9.84
CA ALA A 55 4.51 -9.37 9.81
C ALA A 55 3.90 -8.57 8.66
N VAL A 56 3.69 -9.19 7.49
CA VAL A 56 3.16 -8.50 6.31
C VAL A 56 1.67 -8.25 6.48
N SER A 57 0.90 -9.24 6.93
CA SER A 57 -0.53 -9.04 7.21
C SER A 57 -0.73 -8.03 8.33
N ARG A 58 0.13 -8.03 9.35
CA ARG A 58 0.11 -7.05 10.44
C ARG A 58 0.38 -5.64 9.92
N HIS A 59 1.43 -5.44 9.12
CA HIS A 59 1.72 -4.13 8.51
C HIS A 59 0.57 -3.62 7.65
N LEU A 60 -0.06 -4.50 6.91
CA LEU A 60 -1.21 -4.16 6.10
C LEU A 60 -2.40 -3.73 6.97
N LEU A 61 -2.71 -4.49 8.01
CA LEU A 61 -3.81 -4.18 8.93
C LEU A 61 -3.56 -2.89 9.72
N ASP A 62 -2.33 -2.67 10.18
CA ASP A 62 -1.93 -1.43 10.83
C ASP A 62 -2.14 -0.24 9.89
N SER A 63 -1.79 -0.40 8.61
CA SER A 63 -2.01 0.64 7.60
C SER A 63 -3.50 0.94 7.43
N LEU A 64 -4.33 -0.08 7.32
CA LEU A 64 -5.78 0.09 7.16
C LEU A 64 -6.45 0.72 8.38
N SER A 65 -5.87 0.58 9.56
CA SER A 65 -6.40 1.19 10.79
C SER A 65 -6.39 2.72 10.75
N ILE A 66 -5.60 3.31 9.86
CA ILE A 66 -5.53 4.75 9.66
C ILE A 66 -6.73 5.25 8.82
N ALA A 67 -7.36 4.39 8.04
CA ALA A 67 -8.40 4.79 7.09
C ALA A 67 -9.52 5.65 7.71
N PRO A 68 -10.05 5.34 8.91
CA PRO A 68 -11.08 6.18 9.53
C PRO A 68 -10.61 7.58 9.91
N LEU A 69 -9.29 7.79 10.02
CA LEU A 69 -8.70 9.07 10.40
C LEU A 69 -8.42 9.97 9.21
N LEU A 70 -8.50 9.46 7.99
CA LEU A 70 -8.21 10.24 6.78
C LEU A 70 -9.31 11.26 6.53
N LYS A 71 -8.88 12.48 6.25
CA LYS A 71 -9.77 13.58 5.86
C LYS A 71 -9.46 13.99 4.43
N GLY A 72 -10.52 14.38 3.70
CA GLY A 72 -10.35 14.77 2.31
C GLY A 72 -10.08 13.63 1.36
N ARG A 73 -9.57 13.96 0.16
CA ARG A 73 -9.39 13.00 -0.94
C ARG A 73 -8.01 13.03 -1.58
N ARG A 74 -7.15 13.94 -1.18
CA ARG A 74 -5.79 14.04 -1.74
C ARG A 74 -4.77 13.80 -0.66
N HIS A 75 -4.07 12.70 -0.77
CA HIS A 75 -3.16 12.22 0.26
C HIS A 75 -1.73 12.11 -0.28
N LEU A 76 -0.77 12.38 0.59
CA LEU A 76 0.66 12.24 0.32
C LEU A 76 1.27 11.31 1.37
N ASP A 77 1.94 10.26 0.90
CA ASP A 77 2.75 9.38 1.73
C ASP A 77 4.22 9.71 1.50
N ILE A 78 4.85 10.32 2.49
CA ILE A 78 6.26 10.72 2.43
C ILE A 78 7.12 9.58 2.96
N GLY A 79 8.09 9.15 2.15
CA GLY A 79 8.89 7.99 2.49
C GLY A 79 8.11 6.71 2.35
N ALA A 80 7.36 6.57 1.26
CA ALA A 80 6.42 5.46 1.07
C ALA A 80 7.05 4.07 1.09
N GLY A 81 8.34 3.96 0.76
CA GLY A 81 9.11 2.72 0.90
C GLY A 81 8.51 1.55 0.15
N ALA A 82 8.12 0.52 0.90
CA ALA A 82 7.45 -0.66 0.37
C ALA A 82 5.95 -0.45 0.12
N GLY A 83 5.45 0.77 0.32
CA GLY A 83 4.07 1.12 0.06
C GLY A 83 3.16 1.17 1.29
N PHE A 84 3.70 1.05 2.49
CA PHE A 84 2.93 1.18 3.72
C PHE A 84 3.05 2.59 4.30
N PRO A 85 1.96 3.24 4.70
CA PRO A 85 0.56 2.81 4.63
C PRO A 85 -0.15 3.14 3.30
N GLY A 86 0.50 3.83 2.37
CA GLY A 86 -0.15 4.44 1.22
C GLY A 86 -0.86 3.47 0.28
N LEU A 87 -0.24 2.34 -0.10
CA LEU A 87 -0.85 1.39 -1.03
C LEU A 87 -2.07 0.68 -0.43
N PRO A 88 -2.03 0.13 0.79
CA PRO A 88 -3.23 -0.43 1.41
C PRO A 88 -4.38 0.57 1.51
N LEU A 89 -4.08 1.81 1.87
CA LEU A 89 -5.09 2.86 1.97
C LEU A 89 -5.67 3.24 0.61
N ALA A 90 -4.83 3.29 -0.43
CA ALA A 90 -5.28 3.54 -1.80
C ALA A 90 -6.19 2.41 -2.31
N ILE A 91 -5.88 1.17 -1.96
CA ILE A 91 -6.73 0.03 -2.29
C ILE A 91 -8.08 0.12 -1.59
N CYS A 92 -8.07 0.50 -0.32
CA CYS A 92 -9.27 0.65 0.49
C CYS A 92 -10.15 1.83 0.04
N ARG A 93 -9.53 2.89 -0.47
CA ARG A 93 -10.22 4.12 -0.87
C ARG A 93 -9.88 4.47 -2.33
N PRO A 94 -10.40 3.72 -3.31
CA PRO A 94 -9.99 3.87 -4.71
C PRO A 94 -10.44 5.19 -5.34
N ALA A 95 -11.39 5.90 -4.75
CA ALA A 95 -11.82 7.21 -5.22
C ALA A 95 -10.88 8.35 -4.82
N ASP A 96 -10.00 8.12 -3.84
CA ASP A 96 -9.05 9.13 -3.37
C ASP A 96 -7.81 9.15 -4.27
N GLN A 97 -7.16 10.31 -4.32
CA GLN A 97 -5.90 10.49 -5.04
C GLN A 97 -4.73 10.35 -4.08
N TRP A 98 -3.78 9.50 -4.43
CA TRP A 98 -2.60 9.22 -3.62
C TRP A 98 -1.33 9.55 -4.38
N THR A 99 -0.43 10.24 -3.71
CA THR A 99 0.94 10.43 -4.17
C THR A 99 1.87 9.73 -3.19
N LEU A 100 2.67 8.81 -3.70
CA LEU A 100 3.66 8.05 -2.93
C LEU A 100 5.03 8.60 -3.26
N LEU A 101 5.67 9.23 -2.29
CA LEU A 101 6.95 9.90 -2.47
C LEU A 101 8.07 9.10 -1.80
N ASP A 102 9.13 8.81 -2.55
CA ASP A 102 10.34 8.21 -1.97
C ASP A 102 11.58 8.71 -2.71
N SER A 103 12.66 8.81 -1.97
CA SER A 103 13.95 9.27 -2.52
C SER A 103 14.78 8.14 -3.14
N ARG A 104 14.39 6.88 -2.95
CA ARG A 104 15.12 5.71 -3.44
C ARG A 104 14.50 5.16 -4.71
N GLY A 105 15.28 5.13 -5.79
CA GLY A 105 14.78 4.71 -7.11
C GLY A 105 14.24 3.29 -7.16
N LYS A 106 14.85 2.34 -6.44
CA LYS A 106 14.37 0.94 -6.39
C LYS A 106 13.00 0.84 -5.74
N ARG A 107 12.75 1.61 -4.69
CA ARG A 107 11.44 1.65 -4.02
C ARG A 107 10.39 2.26 -4.94
N VAL A 108 10.72 3.35 -5.60
CA VAL A 108 9.80 3.97 -6.57
C VAL A 108 9.48 3.03 -7.72
N ALA A 109 10.48 2.29 -8.23
CA ALA A 109 10.26 1.28 -9.27
C ALA A 109 9.27 0.20 -8.82
N PHE A 110 9.43 -0.28 -7.58
CA PHE A 110 8.45 -1.22 -6.99
C PHE A 110 7.05 -0.61 -6.91
N LEU A 111 6.94 0.61 -6.39
CA LEU A 111 5.66 1.29 -6.23
C LEU A 111 4.95 1.47 -7.57
N ARG A 112 5.69 1.85 -8.62
CA ARG A 112 5.17 1.98 -9.98
C ARG A 112 4.69 0.65 -10.54
N GLN A 113 5.46 -0.42 -10.32
CA GLN A 113 5.05 -1.76 -10.73
C GLN A 113 3.79 -2.22 -9.99
N ALA A 114 3.72 -1.96 -8.68
CA ALA A 114 2.55 -2.30 -7.90
C ALA A 114 1.30 -1.55 -8.39
N CYS A 115 1.41 -0.26 -8.63
CA CYS A 115 0.30 0.53 -9.15
C CYS A 115 -0.20 0.00 -10.50
N ALA A 116 0.72 -0.37 -11.40
CA ALA A 116 0.36 -0.92 -12.70
C ALA A 116 -0.30 -2.30 -12.58
N THR A 117 0.30 -3.19 -11.79
CA THR A 117 -0.20 -4.56 -11.60
C THR A 117 -1.58 -4.57 -10.94
N LEU A 118 -1.78 -3.72 -9.96
CA LEU A 118 -3.04 -3.62 -9.19
C LEU A 118 -4.07 -2.69 -9.85
N GLU A 119 -3.71 -2.09 -10.98
CA GLU A 119 -4.58 -1.16 -11.72
C GLU A 119 -5.08 0.01 -10.84
N LEU A 120 -4.16 0.58 -10.05
CA LEU A 120 -4.48 1.72 -9.19
C LEU A 120 -4.25 3.03 -9.96
N THR A 121 -5.25 3.46 -10.70
CA THR A 121 -5.16 4.60 -11.63
C THR A 121 -5.11 5.96 -10.93
N SER A 122 -5.53 6.03 -9.68
CA SER A 122 -5.51 7.27 -8.89
C SER A 122 -4.28 7.39 -7.97
N VAL A 123 -3.28 6.54 -8.17
CA VAL A 123 -2.03 6.54 -7.39
C VAL A 123 -0.86 6.88 -8.29
N VAL A 124 -0.03 7.82 -7.84
CA VAL A 124 1.20 8.20 -8.55
C VAL A 124 2.39 8.01 -7.59
N ALA A 125 3.43 7.34 -8.06
CA ALA A 125 4.69 7.22 -7.34
C ALA A 125 5.71 8.23 -7.89
N VAL A 126 6.29 9.03 -7.01
CA VAL A 126 7.22 10.11 -7.37
C VAL A 126 8.59 9.84 -6.74
N HIS A 127 9.62 9.88 -7.59
CA HIS A 127 11.01 9.75 -7.16
C HIS A 127 11.57 11.14 -6.84
N SER A 128 11.56 11.51 -5.57
CA SER A 128 12.08 12.80 -5.12
C SER A 128 12.35 12.77 -3.62
N ARG A 129 13.26 13.64 -3.19
CA ARG A 129 13.35 14.00 -1.77
C ARG A 129 12.21 14.97 -1.44
N VAL A 130 11.71 14.90 -0.20
CA VAL A 130 10.58 15.74 0.22
C VAL A 130 10.90 17.23 0.10
N GLU A 131 12.11 17.65 0.42
CA GLU A 131 12.55 19.04 0.34
C GLU A 131 12.60 19.60 -1.09
N ASN A 132 12.66 18.70 -2.08
CA ASN A 132 12.71 19.07 -3.49
C ASN A 132 11.38 18.90 -4.21
N TYR A 133 10.39 18.30 -3.55
CA TYR A 133 9.09 18.03 -4.14
C TYR A 133 8.23 19.30 -4.14
N ARG A 134 7.69 19.62 -5.32
CA ARG A 134 6.85 20.81 -5.53
C ARG A 134 5.53 20.37 -6.16
N PRO A 135 4.52 20.07 -5.35
CA PRO A 135 3.20 19.69 -5.88
C PRO A 135 2.52 20.88 -6.55
N THR A 136 1.69 20.59 -7.55
CA THR A 136 0.88 21.62 -8.22
C THR A 136 -0.41 21.94 -7.45
N GLU A 137 -0.85 21.05 -6.59
CA GLU A 137 -2.03 21.21 -5.76
C GLU A 137 -1.75 20.76 -4.33
N ASN A 138 -2.52 21.28 -3.39
CA ASN A 138 -2.36 20.95 -1.98
C ASN A 138 -2.92 19.56 -1.67
N PHE A 139 -2.36 18.94 -0.64
CA PHE A 139 -2.87 17.71 -0.04
C PHE A 139 -3.76 18.00 1.16
N ASP A 140 -4.66 17.07 1.44
CA ASP A 140 -5.52 17.13 2.61
C ASP A 140 -4.84 16.51 3.83
#